data_4df9ac6866484a96256e1d304331a82b
#
_entry.id   4df9ac6866484a96256e1d304331a82b
#
_cell.length_a   1.000
_cell.length_b   1.000
_cell.length_c   1.000
_cell.angle_alpha   90.00
_cell.angle_beta   90.00
_cell.angle_gamma   90.00
#
_symmetry.space_group_name_H-M   'P 1'
#
loop_
_entity.id
_entity.type
_entity.pdbx_description
1 polymer ?
#
loop_
_entity_poly.entity_id
_entity_poly.type
_entity_poly.pdbx_seq_one_letter_code
_entity_poly.pdbx_strand_id
1 'polypeptide(L)'
;MESIPKKQGVVDRMLSLRWLVIIAATLIIGATAFSLPTLTKDTSADAFIDPESPALIYKERVEKVFGLTDPIVVAVINKGGNGVFDTDNLALVESLTSKIEELKQVDPDRVVSLATENNIVGTPDGLIVEGFLDKKTEHFKGARGSTERASEIREAISEFPLYQGSLVGREGTATLIIAEILDEDDAQATYDAVVDIASQAVVPEGTEIHIAGEGAVAGYLSTYIDKDASRLNPLAGVIITIVLLLAFLSLRAAILPNVVV
;
A
#
# COMPACT_ATOMS: atom_id res chain seq x y z
N MET A 1 -16.83 53.63 54.71
CA MET A 1 -16.19 52.40 54.37
C MET A 1 -16.92 51.85 53.12
N GLU A 2 -16.47 52.28 51.97
CA GLU A 2 -17.13 52.03 50.71
C GLU A 2 -16.66 50.68 50.19
N SER A 3 -17.58 49.73 49.98
CA SER A 3 -17.27 48.40 49.50
C SER A 3 -16.98 48.45 47.97
N ILE A 4 -15.74 48.22 47.62
CA ILE A 4 -15.30 48.06 46.22
C ILE A 4 -16.07 46.89 45.57
N PRO A 5 -16.77 47.08 44.48
CA PRO A 5 -17.47 45.97 43.81
C PRO A 5 -16.41 45.01 43.21
N LYS A 6 -16.38 43.79 43.74
CA LYS A 6 -15.53 42.68 43.19
C LYS A 6 -15.98 42.38 41.77
N LYS A 7 -15.20 42.78 40.75
CA LYS A 7 -15.42 42.36 39.37
C LYS A 7 -15.45 40.84 39.35
N GLN A 8 -16.58 40.24 39.16
CA GLN A 8 -16.70 38.80 38.90
C GLN A 8 -15.85 38.49 37.67
N GLY A 9 -14.77 37.77 37.89
CA GLY A 9 -13.89 37.36 36.82
C GLY A 9 -14.60 36.39 35.84
N VAL A 10 -14.10 36.29 34.64
CA VAL A 10 -14.60 35.33 33.61
C VAL A 10 -14.72 33.92 34.18
N VAL A 11 -13.79 33.55 35.09
CA VAL A 11 -13.76 32.26 35.80
C VAL A 11 -14.96 32.06 36.71
N ASP A 12 -15.34 33.07 37.49
CA ASP A 12 -16.51 32.95 38.38
C ASP A 12 -17.82 32.81 37.59
N ARG A 13 -17.90 33.41 36.41
CA ARG A 13 -19.03 33.30 35.52
C ARG A 13 -19.08 31.90 34.84
N MET A 14 -17.92 31.35 34.49
CA MET A 14 -17.83 29.98 33.97
C MET A 14 -18.20 28.94 35.02
N LEU A 15 -17.81 29.14 36.28
CA LEU A 15 -18.17 28.27 37.42
C LEU A 15 -19.67 28.29 37.71
N SER A 16 -20.34 29.43 37.59
CA SER A 16 -21.79 29.56 37.76
C SER A 16 -22.60 28.90 36.65
N LEU A 17 -22.01 28.86 35.43
CA LEU A 17 -22.60 28.25 34.20
C LEU A 17 -22.02 26.85 33.88
N ARG A 18 -21.38 26.21 34.87
CA ARG A 18 -20.65 24.94 34.67
C ARG A 18 -21.41 23.87 33.86
N TRP A 19 -22.69 23.69 34.12
CA TRP A 19 -23.52 22.72 33.41
C TRP A 19 -23.72 23.11 31.94
N LEU A 20 -23.88 24.37 31.63
CA LEU A 20 -24.01 24.86 30.25
C LEU A 20 -22.71 24.68 29.47
N VAL A 21 -21.56 24.96 30.12
CA VAL A 21 -20.23 24.74 29.52
C VAL A 21 -20.01 23.25 29.27
N ILE A 22 -20.37 22.36 30.21
CA ILE A 22 -20.24 20.90 30.04
C ILE A 22 -21.13 20.42 28.89
N ILE A 23 -22.39 20.84 28.82
CA ILE A 23 -23.32 20.49 27.76
C ILE A 23 -22.79 20.98 26.40
N ALA A 24 -22.34 22.23 26.33
CA ALA A 24 -21.79 22.78 25.09
C ALA A 24 -20.53 22.02 24.62
N ALA A 25 -19.61 21.72 25.55
CA ALA A 25 -18.42 20.93 25.24
C ALA A 25 -18.79 19.51 24.75
N THR A 26 -19.72 18.84 25.44
CA THR A 26 -20.19 17.50 25.04
C THR A 26 -20.85 17.51 23.66
N LEU A 27 -21.64 18.56 23.35
CA LEU A 27 -22.24 18.70 22.01
C LEU A 27 -21.21 18.94 20.93
N ILE A 28 -20.17 19.75 21.20
CA ILE A 28 -19.07 19.98 20.26
C ILE A 28 -18.30 18.68 20.03
N ILE A 29 -17.93 17.97 21.10
CA ILE A 29 -17.23 16.69 21.00
C ILE A 29 -18.09 15.65 20.25
N GLY A 30 -19.37 15.56 20.55
CA GLY A 30 -20.29 14.67 19.84
C GLY A 30 -20.42 15.01 18.35
N ALA A 31 -20.48 16.30 18.01
CA ALA A 31 -20.53 16.74 16.61
C ALA A 31 -19.23 16.46 15.86
N THR A 32 -18.07 16.68 16.49
CA THR A 32 -16.77 16.37 15.87
C THR A 32 -16.51 14.86 15.78
N ALA A 33 -16.93 14.09 16.80
CA ALA A 33 -16.82 12.62 16.78
C ALA A 33 -17.61 11.99 15.62
N PHE A 34 -18.70 12.61 15.20
CA PHE A 34 -19.48 12.17 14.04
C PHE A 34 -18.70 12.30 12.73
N SER A 35 -17.72 13.18 12.64
CA SER A 35 -16.87 13.38 11.46
C SER A 35 -15.61 12.48 11.46
N LEU A 36 -15.30 11.80 12.58
CA LEU A 36 -14.12 10.92 12.67
C LEU A 36 -14.07 9.81 11.60
N PRO A 37 -15.20 9.11 11.28
CA PRO A 37 -15.18 8.06 10.26
C PRO A 37 -14.93 8.56 8.84
N THR A 38 -15.02 9.87 8.59
CA THR A 38 -14.80 10.49 7.27
C THR A 38 -13.36 11.01 7.11
N LEU A 39 -12.53 10.85 8.13
CA LEU A 39 -11.11 11.23 8.05
C LEU A 39 -10.35 10.10 7.35
N THR A 40 -9.88 10.38 6.15
CA THR A 40 -8.94 9.53 5.42
C THR A 40 -7.52 9.98 5.75
N LYS A 41 -6.62 9.01 5.79
CA LYS A 41 -5.20 9.24 6.04
C LYS A 41 -4.48 9.12 4.70
N ASP A 42 -4.10 10.26 4.14
CA ASP A 42 -3.31 10.29 2.92
C ASP A 42 -1.83 10.06 3.25
N THR A 43 -1.29 8.95 2.80
CA THR A 43 0.11 8.55 2.94
C THR A 43 0.81 8.42 1.59
N SER A 44 0.17 8.92 0.51
CA SER A 44 0.78 8.97 -0.82
C SER A 44 2.03 9.85 -0.81
N ALA A 45 2.90 9.65 -1.78
CA ALA A 45 4.06 10.52 -1.97
C ALA A 45 3.63 11.96 -2.29
N ASP A 46 2.50 12.11 -2.93
CA ASP A 46 1.92 13.38 -3.36
C ASP A 46 1.46 14.27 -2.20
N ALA A 47 1.05 13.67 -1.08
CA ALA A 47 0.70 14.40 0.15
C ALA A 47 1.84 15.25 0.72
N PHE A 48 3.08 14.94 0.36
CA PHE A 48 4.28 15.68 0.79
C PHE A 48 4.74 16.75 -0.23
N ILE A 49 4.03 16.90 -1.35
CA ILE A 49 4.34 17.86 -2.42
C ILE A 49 3.36 19.04 -2.31
N ASP A 50 3.85 20.24 -2.64
CA ASP A 50 2.98 21.42 -2.71
C ASP A 50 1.85 21.18 -3.74
N PRO A 51 0.57 21.28 -3.35
CA PRO A 51 -0.57 21.08 -4.25
C PRO A 51 -0.57 22.03 -5.46
N GLU A 52 0.09 23.19 -5.36
CA GLU A 52 0.24 24.14 -6.47
C GLU A 52 1.45 23.82 -7.36
N SER A 53 2.21 22.77 -7.08
CA SER A 53 3.34 22.36 -7.88
C SER A 53 2.92 22.02 -9.32
N PRO A 54 3.53 22.64 -10.34
CA PRO A 54 3.23 22.33 -11.74
C PRO A 54 3.46 20.84 -12.08
N ALA A 55 4.43 20.20 -11.42
CA ALA A 55 4.75 18.79 -11.62
C ALA A 55 3.60 17.89 -11.14
N LEU A 56 3.06 18.17 -9.94
CA LEU A 56 1.93 17.42 -9.39
C LEU A 56 0.67 17.60 -10.24
N ILE A 57 0.33 18.83 -10.58
CA ILE A 57 -0.82 19.14 -11.46
C ILE A 57 -0.71 18.42 -12.81
N TYR A 58 0.53 18.32 -13.34
CA TYR A 58 0.75 17.61 -14.60
C TYR A 58 0.62 16.09 -14.41
N LYS A 59 1.17 15.51 -13.33
CA LYS A 59 1.02 14.10 -12.95
C LYS A 59 -0.46 13.73 -12.87
N GLU A 60 -1.24 14.41 -12.03
CA GLU A 60 -2.69 14.18 -11.86
C GLU A 60 -3.46 14.25 -13.18
N ARG A 61 -3.07 15.17 -14.07
CA ARG A 61 -3.71 15.28 -15.39
C ARG A 61 -3.42 14.05 -16.26
N VAL A 62 -2.18 13.56 -16.24
CA VAL A 62 -1.78 12.36 -17.00
C VAL A 62 -2.51 11.14 -16.45
N GLU A 63 -2.52 10.95 -15.14
CA GLU A 63 -3.23 9.86 -14.47
C GLU A 63 -4.71 9.86 -14.80
N LYS A 64 -5.35 11.01 -14.72
CA LYS A 64 -6.77 11.16 -15.07
C LYS A 64 -7.07 10.88 -16.54
N VAL A 65 -6.19 11.28 -17.46
CA VAL A 65 -6.38 11.06 -18.90
C VAL A 65 -6.17 9.60 -19.28
N PHE A 66 -5.19 8.95 -18.69
CA PHE A 66 -4.82 7.57 -19.01
C PHE A 66 -5.44 6.54 -18.05
N GLY A 67 -6.13 6.99 -16.99
CA GLY A 67 -6.71 6.12 -15.98
C GLY A 67 -5.65 5.35 -15.21
N LEU A 68 -4.50 5.97 -14.96
CA LEU A 68 -3.41 5.37 -14.19
C LEU A 68 -3.70 5.48 -12.71
N THR A 69 -3.31 4.48 -11.96
CA THR A 69 -3.34 4.45 -10.50
C THR A 69 -1.97 4.00 -9.97
N ASP A 70 -1.74 4.23 -8.69
CA ASP A 70 -0.47 3.86 -8.06
C ASP A 70 -0.28 2.34 -8.03
N PRO A 71 0.74 1.79 -8.72
CA PRO A 71 0.92 0.36 -8.77
C PRO A 71 1.63 -0.18 -7.52
N ILE A 72 1.28 -1.41 -7.14
CA ILE A 72 2.13 -2.26 -6.33
C ILE A 72 2.92 -3.18 -7.26
N VAL A 73 4.22 -3.24 -7.06
CA VAL A 73 5.15 -4.03 -7.88
C VAL A 73 5.78 -5.10 -7.01
N VAL A 74 5.60 -6.37 -7.38
CA VAL A 74 6.28 -7.50 -6.75
C VAL A 74 7.39 -7.97 -7.68
N ALA A 75 8.63 -7.86 -7.22
CA ALA A 75 9.80 -8.33 -7.95
C ALA A 75 10.20 -9.72 -7.44
N VAL A 76 10.31 -10.68 -8.35
CA VAL A 76 10.89 -12.01 -8.10
C VAL A 76 12.28 -12.02 -8.68
N ILE A 77 13.29 -12.25 -7.83
CA ILE A 77 14.71 -12.14 -8.21
C ILE A 77 15.41 -13.47 -7.91
N ASN A 78 16.05 -14.04 -8.92
CA ASN A 78 16.94 -15.19 -8.76
C ASN A 78 18.22 -14.96 -9.57
N LYS A 79 19.37 -14.94 -8.87
CA LYS A 79 20.70 -14.75 -9.47
C LYS A 79 21.38 -16.06 -9.87
N GLY A 80 20.69 -17.19 -9.75
CA GLY A 80 21.17 -18.50 -10.19
C GLY A 80 21.28 -18.62 -11.71
N GLY A 81 21.83 -19.72 -12.22
CA GLY A 81 22.19 -19.90 -13.63
C GLY A 81 21.03 -19.74 -14.64
N ASN A 82 19.82 -20.14 -14.27
CA ASN A 82 18.62 -19.97 -15.11
C ASN A 82 17.83 -18.70 -14.79
N GLY A 83 18.19 -18.00 -13.72
CA GLY A 83 17.49 -16.80 -13.27
C GLY A 83 16.02 -17.08 -12.95
N VAL A 84 15.13 -16.19 -13.41
CA VAL A 84 13.68 -16.35 -13.21
C VAL A 84 13.05 -17.38 -14.15
N PHE A 85 13.80 -17.85 -15.17
CA PHE A 85 13.36 -18.87 -16.09
C PHE A 85 13.62 -20.30 -15.60
N ASP A 86 13.67 -20.49 -14.29
CA ASP A 86 13.57 -21.80 -13.67
C ASP A 86 12.09 -22.20 -13.53
N THR A 87 11.79 -23.49 -13.64
CA THR A 87 10.41 -24.00 -13.57
C THR A 87 9.71 -23.61 -12.26
N ASP A 88 10.45 -23.67 -11.14
CA ASP A 88 9.90 -23.35 -9.83
C ASP A 88 9.66 -21.85 -9.67
N ASN A 89 10.51 -21.00 -10.26
CA ASN A 89 10.32 -19.55 -10.26
C ASN A 89 9.14 -19.13 -11.16
N LEU A 90 8.97 -19.75 -12.32
CA LEU A 90 7.80 -19.49 -13.18
C LEU A 90 6.51 -19.92 -12.48
N ALA A 91 6.50 -21.05 -11.77
CA ALA A 91 5.37 -21.49 -10.97
C ALA A 91 5.09 -20.54 -9.79
N LEU A 92 6.14 -20.00 -9.14
CA LEU A 92 6.00 -18.97 -8.11
C LEU A 92 5.35 -17.70 -8.67
N VAL A 93 5.83 -17.19 -9.81
CA VAL A 93 5.26 -16.01 -10.47
C VAL A 93 3.78 -16.23 -10.80
N GLU A 94 3.42 -17.37 -11.38
CA GLU A 94 2.04 -17.72 -11.68
C GLU A 94 1.16 -17.74 -10.39
N SER A 95 1.65 -18.39 -9.34
CA SER A 95 0.94 -18.49 -8.07
C SER A 95 0.76 -17.13 -7.40
N LEU A 96 1.78 -16.27 -7.41
CA LEU A 96 1.69 -14.91 -6.87
C LEU A 96 0.71 -14.07 -7.68
N THR A 97 0.83 -14.09 -9.01
CA THR A 97 -0.07 -13.35 -9.90
C THR A 97 -1.52 -13.71 -9.65
N SER A 98 -1.84 -15.01 -9.66
CA SER A 98 -3.22 -15.48 -9.47
C SER A 98 -3.81 -15.06 -8.13
N LYS A 99 -3.02 -15.08 -7.04
CA LYS A 99 -3.47 -14.64 -5.72
C LYS A 99 -3.64 -13.11 -5.64
N ILE A 100 -2.83 -12.35 -6.38
CA ILE A 100 -2.93 -10.89 -6.44
C ILE A 100 -4.16 -10.48 -7.24
N GLU A 101 -4.47 -11.15 -8.36
CA GLU A 101 -5.70 -10.95 -9.14
C GLU A 101 -6.99 -11.21 -8.34
N GLU A 102 -6.93 -12.09 -7.33
CA GLU A 102 -8.08 -12.40 -6.45
C GLU A 102 -8.33 -11.32 -5.38
N LEU A 103 -7.43 -10.35 -5.21
CA LEU A 103 -7.61 -9.26 -4.25
C LEU A 103 -8.71 -8.31 -4.73
N LYS A 104 -9.62 -7.95 -3.84
CA LYS A 104 -10.75 -7.05 -4.14
C LYS A 104 -10.33 -5.63 -4.46
N GLN A 105 -9.16 -5.23 -4.01
CA GLN A 105 -8.57 -3.89 -4.14
C GLN A 105 -7.75 -3.74 -5.43
N VAL A 106 -7.57 -4.82 -6.17
CA VAL A 106 -6.78 -4.85 -7.41
C VAL A 106 -7.70 -5.04 -8.60
N ASP A 107 -7.42 -4.34 -9.69
CA ASP A 107 -8.06 -4.60 -10.98
C ASP A 107 -7.40 -5.81 -11.65
N PRO A 108 -8.08 -6.97 -11.73
CA PRO A 108 -7.48 -8.18 -12.31
C PRO A 108 -7.10 -8.01 -13.78
N ASP A 109 -7.80 -7.15 -14.54
CA ASP A 109 -7.50 -6.87 -15.94
C ASP A 109 -6.25 -5.98 -16.11
N ARG A 110 -5.74 -5.42 -15.01
CA ARG A 110 -4.54 -4.57 -14.98
C ARG A 110 -3.38 -5.17 -14.18
N VAL A 111 -3.41 -6.46 -13.97
CA VAL A 111 -2.25 -7.19 -13.43
C VAL A 111 -1.36 -7.63 -14.59
N VAL A 112 -0.14 -7.10 -14.61
CA VAL A 112 0.86 -7.36 -15.66
C VAL A 112 1.97 -8.24 -15.11
N SER A 113 2.17 -9.41 -15.66
CA SER A 113 3.21 -10.36 -15.28
C SER A 113 3.50 -11.34 -16.41
N LEU A 114 4.51 -12.21 -16.24
CA LEU A 114 4.72 -13.33 -17.19
C LEU A 114 3.54 -14.31 -17.23
N ALA A 115 2.65 -14.31 -16.24
CA ALA A 115 1.48 -15.18 -16.23
C ALA A 115 0.27 -14.58 -16.97
N THR A 116 0.23 -13.26 -17.14
CA THR A 116 -0.88 -12.56 -17.80
C THR A 116 -0.52 -12.11 -19.22
N GLU A 117 0.77 -11.93 -19.51
CA GLU A 117 1.22 -11.40 -20.78
C GLU A 117 1.33 -12.49 -21.86
N ASN A 118 1.23 -12.04 -23.10
CA ASN A 118 1.19 -12.91 -24.27
C ASN A 118 2.47 -12.83 -25.10
N ASN A 119 2.88 -13.97 -25.60
CA ASN A 119 3.82 -14.08 -26.71
C ASN A 119 3.10 -13.84 -28.04
N ILE A 120 3.65 -12.97 -28.87
CA ILE A 120 3.10 -12.64 -30.20
C ILE A 120 4.12 -13.04 -31.27
N VAL A 121 3.81 -14.08 -32.04
CA VAL A 121 4.70 -14.60 -33.04
C VAL A 121 4.11 -14.44 -34.43
N GLY A 122 4.89 -13.87 -35.37
CA GLY A 122 4.53 -13.78 -36.76
C GLY A 122 4.74 -15.12 -37.46
N THR A 123 3.72 -15.60 -38.19
CA THR A 123 3.80 -16.80 -39.05
C THR A 123 3.43 -16.44 -40.49
N PRO A 124 3.77 -17.27 -41.48
CA PRO A 124 3.35 -17.04 -42.86
C PRO A 124 1.84 -16.93 -43.07
N ASP A 125 1.06 -17.55 -42.16
CA ASP A 125 -0.39 -17.61 -42.22
C ASP A 125 -1.08 -16.57 -41.33
N GLY A 126 -0.32 -15.76 -40.54
CA GLY A 126 -0.86 -14.76 -39.63
C GLY A 126 -0.05 -14.53 -38.34
N LEU A 127 -0.75 -14.23 -37.25
CA LEU A 127 -0.16 -14.03 -35.94
C LEU A 127 -0.65 -15.11 -34.98
N ILE A 128 0.27 -15.70 -34.20
CA ILE A 128 -0.04 -16.55 -33.07
C ILE A 128 0.09 -15.66 -31.83
N VAL A 129 -0.98 -15.61 -31.01
CA VAL A 129 -1.01 -14.90 -29.72
C VAL A 129 -1.34 -15.93 -28.65
N GLU A 130 -0.41 -16.16 -27.73
CA GLU A 130 -0.58 -17.16 -26.67
C GLU A 130 0.13 -16.72 -25.39
N GLY A 131 -0.45 -17.01 -24.22
CA GLY A 131 0.17 -16.71 -22.94
C GLY A 131 1.46 -17.50 -22.72
N PHE A 132 2.46 -16.88 -22.13
CA PHE A 132 3.74 -17.54 -21.82
C PHE A 132 3.55 -18.79 -20.95
N LEU A 133 2.62 -18.75 -20.00
CA LEU A 133 2.35 -19.83 -19.05
C LEU A 133 1.07 -20.61 -19.35
N ASP A 134 0.49 -20.45 -20.53
CA ASP A 134 -0.72 -21.17 -20.94
C ASP A 134 -0.50 -22.69 -20.99
N LYS A 135 -1.58 -23.42 -20.66
CA LYS A 135 -1.58 -24.89 -20.67
C LYS A 135 -1.45 -25.49 -22.05
N LYS A 136 -2.04 -24.81 -23.04
CA LYS A 136 -2.04 -25.25 -24.46
C LYS A 136 -1.53 -24.10 -25.29
N THR A 137 -0.52 -24.38 -26.09
CA THR A 137 0.15 -23.43 -26.93
C THR A 137 0.41 -24.07 -28.28
N GLU A 138 0.49 -23.27 -29.34
CA GLU A 138 0.81 -23.69 -30.70
C GLU A 138 2.30 -23.49 -31.01
N HIS A 139 2.88 -22.43 -30.48
CA HIS A 139 4.27 -22.07 -30.72
C HIS A 139 5.23 -22.80 -29.77
N PHE A 140 4.96 -22.77 -28.47
CA PHE A 140 5.80 -23.45 -27.51
C PHE A 140 5.57 -24.96 -27.51
N LYS A 141 6.63 -25.74 -27.62
CA LYS A 141 6.62 -27.20 -27.74
C LYS A 141 6.83 -27.92 -26.42
N GLY A 142 7.61 -27.30 -25.52
CA GLY A 142 7.87 -27.85 -24.20
C GLY A 142 6.59 -27.93 -23.36
N ALA A 143 6.46 -29.01 -22.62
CA ALA A 143 5.34 -29.18 -21.69
C ALA A 143 5.37 -28.07 -20.60
N ARG A 144 4.19 -27.58 -20.20
CA ARG A 144 4.10 -26.61 -19.09
C ARG A 144 4.81 -27.13 -17.84
N GLY A 145 5.65 -26.30 -17.24
CA GLY A 145 6.47 -26.66 -16.06
C GLY A 145 7.72 -27.50 -16.39
N SER A 146 8.09 -27.64 -17.67
CA SER A 146 9.34 -28.27 -18.06
C SER A 146 10.46 -27.24 -18.26
N THR A 147 11.69 -27.71 -18.13
CA THR A 147 12.90 -26.89 -18.41
C THR A 147 12.95 -26.46 -19.88
N GLU A 148 12.47 -27.31 -20.79
CA GLU A 148 12.35 -26.98 -22.22
C GLU A 148 11.45 -25.77 -22.42
N ARG A 149 10.24 -25.79 -21.82
CA ARG A 149 9.30 -24.65 -21.86
C ARG A 149 9.90 -23.39 -21.28
N ALA A 150 10.58 -23.48 -20.15
CA ALA A 150 11.24 -22.34 -19.51
C ALA A 150 12.31 -21.71 -20.41
N SER A 151 13.06 -22.54 -21.17
CA SER A 151 14.06 -22.09 -22.13
C SER A 151 13.41 -21.41 -23.34
N GLU A 152 12.32 -21.96 -23.87
CA GLU A 152 11.54 -21.36 -24.96
C GLU A 152 10.97 -20.00 -24.59
N ILE A 153 10.44 -19.86 -23.35
CA ILE A 153 9.93 -18.57 -22.82
C ILE A 153 11.08 -17.56 -22.74
N ARG A 154 12.26 -17.99 -22.24
CA ARG A 154 13.43 -17.12 -22.17
C ARG A 154 13.85 -16.59 -23.55
N GLU A 155 13.87 -17.46 -24.56
CA GLU A 155 14.21 -17.11 -25.95
C GLU A 155 13.18 -16.12 -26.50
N ALA A 156 11.89 -16.41 -26.37
CA ALA A 156 10.80 -15.55 -26.84
C ALA A 156 10.86 -14.14 -26.22
N ILE A 157 11.14 -14.04 -24.91
CA ILE A 157 11.27 -12.73 -24.23
C ILE A 157 12.52 -12.01 -24.70
N SER A 158 13.63 -12.71 -24.95
CA SER A 158 14.87 -12.09 -25.44
C SER A 158 14.73 -11.51 -26.85
N GLU A 159 13.86 -12.09 -27.64
CA GLU A 159 13.54 -11.63 -29.00
C GLU A 159 12.49 -10.50 -29.03
N PHE A 160 11.75 -10.30 -27.96
CA PHE A 160 10.70 -9.29 -27.89
C PHE A 160 11.08 -8.11 -26.98
N PRO A 161 11.60 -7.01 -27.55
CA PRO A 161 12.16 -5.90 -26.77
C PRO A 161 11.19 -5.22 -25.81
N LEU A 162 9.88 -5.42 -25.97
CA LEU A 162 8.85 -4.84 -25.12
C LEU A 162 8.94 -5.37 -23.68
N TYR A 163 9.22 -6.64 -23.50
CA TYR A 163 9.27 -7.28 -22.18
C TYR A 163 10.66 -7.25 -21.56
N GLN A 164 11.70 -7.26 -22.41
CA GLN A 164 13.06 -7.21 -21.92
C GLN A 164 13.44 -5.82 -21.42
N GLY A 165 13.73 -5.71 -20.14
CA GLY A 165 14.06 -4.43 -19.47
C GLY A 165 12.84 -3.68 -18.90
N SER A 166 11.62 -4.16 -19.14
CA SER A 166 10.39 -3.65 -18.51
C SER A 166 9.77 -4.69 -17.57
N LEU A 167 9.38 -5.83 -18.07
CA LEU A 167 8.77 -6.91 -17.29
C LEU A 167 9.82 -7.92 -16.79
N VAL A 168 10.83 -8.18 -17.60
CA VAL A 168 11.95 -9.06 -17.24
C VAL A 168 13.26 -8.29 -17.33
N GLY A 169 14.11 -8.41 -16.32
CA GLY A 169 15.45 -7.83 -16.32
C GLY A 169 16.30 -8.32 -17.49
N ARG A 170 17.15 -7.47 -18.03
CA ARG A 170 17.98 -7.79 -19.23
C ARG A 170 18.81 -9.04 -19.09
N GLU A 171 19.21 -9.40 -17.89
CA GLU A 171 19.99 -10.60 -17.58
C GLU A 171 19.11 -11.82 -17.30
N GLY A 172 17.78 -11.67 -17.28
CA GLY A 172 16.84 -12.74 -16.95
C GLY A 172 16.88 -13.15 -15.48
N THR A 173 17.44 -12.31 -14.61
CA THR A 173 17.58 -12.58 -13.16
C THR A 173 16.45 -12.03 -12.32
N ALA A 174 15.57 -11.23 -12.91
CA ALA A 174 14.43 -10.63 -12.22
C ALA A 174 13.22 -10.57 -13.14
N THR A 175 12.03 -10.72 -12.56
CA THR A 175 10.76 -10.43 -13.23
C THR A 175 9.83 -9.71 -12.28
N LEU A 176 8.88 -8.98 -12.86
CA LEU A 176 7.92 -8.15 -12.11
C LEU A 176 6.51 -8.70 -12.25
N ILE A 177 5.74 -8.50 -11.19
CA ILE A 177 4.28 -8.56 -11.18
C ILE A 177 3.84 -7.15 -10.80
N ILE A 178 3.14 -6.46 -11.70
CA ILE A 178 2.67 -5.10 -11.53
C ILE A 178 1.16 -5.16 -11.38
N ALA A 179 0.63 -4.66 -10.29
CA ALA A 179 -0.80 -4.65 -10.01
C ALA A 179 -1.25 -3.22 -9.70
N GLU A 180 -2.24 -2.72 -10.44
CA GLU A 180 -2.84 -1.42 -10.17
C GLU A 180 -3.89 -1.54 -9.07
N ILE A 181 -3.87 -0.58 -8.12
CA ILE A 181 -4.84 -0.50 -7.03
C ILE A 181 -6.07 0.24 -7.55
N LEU A 182 -7.28 -0.26 -7.23
CA LEU A 182 -8.54 0.36 -7.66
C LEU A 182 -8.80 1.71 -7.00
N ASP A 183 -8.39 1.87 -5.75
CA ASP A 183 -8.57 3.09 -4.96
C ASP A 183 -7.32 3.33 -4.10
N GLU A 184 -6.78 4.53 -4.13
CA GLU A 184 -5.59 4.92 -3.35
C GLU A 184 -5.82 4.78 -1.83
N ASP A 185 -7.04 4.97 -1.36
CA ASP A 185 -7.43 4.75 0.04
C ASP A 185 -7.22 3.29 0.49
N ASP A 186 -7.21 2.34 -0.45
CA ASP A 186 -6.98 0.92 -0.21
C ASP A 186 -5.49 0.51 -0.21
N ALA A 187 -4.56 1.45 -0.42
CA ALA A 187 -3.13 1.16 -0.54
C ALA A 187 -2.58 0.37 0.65
N GLN A 188 -2.98 0.71 1.89
CA GLN A 188 -2.56 -0.02 3.09
C GLN A 188 -3.08 -1.46 3.09
N ALA A 189 -4.37 -1.65 2.85
CA ALA A 189 -4.99 -2.98 2.87
C ALA A 189 -4.42 -3.87 1.76
N THR A 190 -4.15 -3.28 0.58
CA THR A 190 -3.55 -3.98 -0.56
C THR A 190 -2.10 -4.36 -0.27
N TYR A 191 -1.32 -3.43 0.27
CA TYR A 191 0.08 -3.70 0.66
C TYR A 191 0.16 -4.84 1.68
N ASP A 192 -0.64 -4.78 2.74
CA ASP A 192 -0.65 -5.80 3.79
C ASP A 192 -1.05 -7.18 3.21
N ALA A 193 -2.04 -7.22 2.31
CA ALA A 193 -2.47 -8.45 1.64
C ALA A 193 -1.37 -9.01 0.72
N VAL A 194 -0.67 -8.17 -0.05
CA VAL A 194 0.43 -8.59 -0.92
C VAL A 194 1.62 -9.10 -0.09
N VAL A 195 1.94 -8.45 1.04
CA VAL A 195 2.97 -8.93 1.98
C VAL A 195 2.59 -10.30 2.54
N ASP A 196 1.33 -10.51 2.92
CA ASP A 196 0.84 -11.79 3.41
C ASP A 196 0.94 -12.88 2.33
N ILE A 197 0.53 -12.59 1.10
CA ILE A 197 0.67 -13.51 -0.04
C ILE A 197 2.15 -13.88 -0.26
N ALA A 198 3.04 -12.90 -0.27
CA ALA A 198 4.47 -13.13 -0.45
C ALA A 198 5.09 -13.95 0.69
N SER A 199 4.68 -13.68 1.95
CA SER A 199 5.18 -14.39 3.13
C SER A 199 4.75 -15.87 3.20
N GLN A 200 3.61 -16.19 2.61
CA GLN A 200 3.05 -17.55 2.55
C GLN A 200 3.47 -18.31 1.28
N ALA A 201 4.16 -17.66 0.36
CA ALA A 201 4.62 -18.29 -0.87
C ALA A 201 5.74 -19.30 -0.59
N VAL A 202 5.74 -20.40 -1.36
CA VAL A 202 6.86 -21.34 -1.36
C VAL A 202 7.94 -20.79 -2.27
N VAL A 203 8.94 -20.17 -1.67
CA VAL A 203 10.02 -19.50 -2.40
C VAL A 203 11.15 -20.50 -2.70
N PRO A 204 11.52 -20.70 -3.99
CA PRO A 204 12.63 -21.57 -4.36
C PRO A 204 13.97 -21.09 -3.79
N GLU A 205 14.91 -22.01 -3.62
CA GLU A 205 16.25 -21.69 -3.11
C GLU A 205 16.96 -20.66 -4.01
N GLY A 206 17.55 -19.64 -3.39
CA GLY A 206 18.24 -18.55 -4.10
C GLY A 206 17.32 -17.52 -4.73
N THR A 207 16.00 -17.60 -4.49
CA THR A 207 15.01 -16.62 -4.95
C THR A 207 14.64 -15.66 -3.82
N GLU A 208 14.51 -14.40 -4.17
CA GLU A 208 14.07 -13.31 -3.27
C GLU A 208 12.81 -12.66 -3.84
N ILE A 209 11.89 -12.26 -2.96
CA ILE A 209 10.70 -11.49 -3.31
C ILE A 209 10.84 -10.11 -2.68
N HIS A 210 10.68 -9.07 -3.47
CA HIS A 210 10.66 -7.68 -3.02
C HIS A 210 9.39 -7.00 -3.46
N ILE A 211 8.82 -6.16 -2.59
CA ILE A 211 7.61 -5.39 -2.86
C ILE A 211 8.00 -3.92 -2.93
N ALA A 212 7.58 -3.24 -3.98
CA ALA A 212 7.89 -1.84 -4.28
C ALA A 212 6.73 -1.18 -5.03
N GLY A 213 6.95 0.03 -5.53
CA GLY A 213 5.94 0.81 -6.23
C GLY A 213 5.32 1.89 -5.34
N GLU A 214 4.64 2.84 -5.93
CA GLU A 214 4.08 4.00 -5.26
C GLU A 214 3.00 3.57 -4.25
N GLY A 215 2.09 2.68 -4.66
CA GLY A 215 1.09 2.09 -3.79
C GLY A 215 1.69 1.27 -2.63
N ALA A 216 2.81 0.57 -2.85
CA ALA A 216 3.51 -0.14 -1.79
C ALA A 216 4.15 0.80 -0.76
N VAL A 217 4.71 1.93 -1.21
CA VAL A 217 5.29 2.94 -0.32
C VAL A 217 4.20 3.59 0.53
N ALA A 218 3.08 3.98 -0.08
CA ALA A 218 1.93 4.55 0.62
C ALA A 218 1.37 3.57 1.67
N GLY A 219 1.16 2.31 1.28
CA GLY A 219 0.67 1.26 2.17
C GLY A 219 1.62 0.96 3.32
N TYR A 220 2.92 0.80 3.03
CA TYR A 220 3.95 0.59 4.06
C TYR A 220 4.00 1.75 5.07
N LEU A 221 4.01 2.99 4.57
CA LEU A 221 4.06 4.18 5.41
C LEU A 221 2.84 4.26 6.32
N SER A 222 1.65 3.97 5.79
CA SER A 222 0.42 3.90 6.56
C SER A 222 0.49 2.88 7.68
N THR A 223 0.88 1.64 7.36
CA THR A 223 1.06 0.56 8.35
C THR A 223 2.09 0.91 9.42
N TYR A 224 3.21 1.54 9.01
CA TYR A 224 4.26 1.96 9.93
C TYR A 224 3.79 3.05 10.89
N ILE A 225 3.08 4.06 10.39
CA ILE A 225 2.51 5.15 11.20
C ILE A 225 1.52 4.57 12.22
N ASP A 226 0.63 3.67 11.83
CA ASP A 226 -0.34 3.06 12.74
C ASP A 226 0.34 2.22 13.83
N LYS A 227 1.36 1.48 13.47
CA LYS A 227 2.16 0.68 14.41
C LYS A 227 2.89 1.57 15.43
N ASP A 228 3.47 2.67 14.99
CA ASP A 228 4.14 3.61 15.86
C ASP A 228 3.13 4.35 16.74
N ALA A 229 2.03 4.84 16.19
CA ALA A 229 0.96 5.48 16.94
C ALA A 229 0.41 4.56 18.04
N SER A 230 0.16 3.29 17.72
CA SER A 230 -0.35 2.31 18.69
C SER A 230 0.61 2.04 19.85
N ARG A 231 1.90 2.26 19.66
CA ARG A 231 2.94 2.08 20.70
C ARG A 231 3.22 3.37 21.47
N LEU A 232 3.31 4.50 20.75
CA LEU A 232 3.72 5.78 21.32
C LEU A 232 2.59 6.48 22.04
N ASN A 233 1.34 6.38 21.58
CA ASN A 233 0.21 7.05 22.22
C ASN A 233 -0.03 6.58 23.65
N PRO A 234 -0.06 5.27 23.97
CA PRO A 234 -0.18 4.83 25.36
C PRO A 234 0.99 5.28 26.24
N LEU A 235 2.23 5.22 25.69
CA LEU A 235 3.41 5.65 26.41
C LEU A 235 3.37 7.14 26.73
N ALA A 236 2.99 7.97 25.75
CA ALA A 236 2.80 9.41 25.95
C ALA A 236 1.73 9.69 27.02
N GLY A 237 0.59 8.97 26.96
CA GLY A 237 -0.46 9.06 27.98
C GLY A 237 0.04 8.76 29.39
N VAL A 238 0.85 7.71 29.56
CA VAL A 238 1.46 7.37 30.85
C VAL A 238 2.40 8.47 31.31
N ILE A 239 3.28 8.97 30.47
CA ILE A 239 4.23 10.04 30.80
C ILE A 239 3.49 11.32 31.21
N ILE A 240 2.47 11.74 30.41
CA ILE A 240 1.64 12.90 30.74
C ILE A 240 0.95 12.71 32.07
N THR A 241 0.39 11.53 32.34
CA THR A 241 -0.25 11.22 33.62
C THR A 241 0.71 11.39 34.79
N ILE A 242 1.95 10.88 34.68
CA ILE A 242 2.98 10.99 35.71
C ILE A 242 3.35 12.47 35.94
N VAL A 243 3.57 13.24 34.88
CA VAL A 243 3.91 14.65 34.94
C VAL A 243 2.77 15.45 35.67
N LEU A 244 1.52 15.20 35.28
CA LEU A 244 0.36 15.84 35.91
C LEU A 244 0.19 15.40 37.37
N LEU A 245 0.45 14.14 37.68
CA LEU A 245 0.40 13.66 39.07
C LEU A 245 1.44 14.35 39.94
N LEU A 246 2.66 14.52 39.45
CA LEU A 246 3.72 15.24 40.16
C LEU A 246 3.42 16.74 40.31
N ALA A 247 2.84 17.35 39.27
CA ALA A 247 2.51 18.76 39.26
C ALA A 247 1.34 19.11 40.21
N PHE A 248 0.29 18.29 40.20
CA PHE A 248 -0.95 18.59 40.94
C PHE A 248 -1.10 17.77 42.23
N LEU A 249 -0.26 16.77 42.46
CA LEU A 249 -0.33 15.84 43.61
C LEU A 249 -1.74 15.25 43.80
N SER A 250 -2.51 15.12 42.75
CA SER A 250 -3.90 14.69 42.75
C SER A 250 -4.15 13.71 41.61
N LEU A 251 -4.53 12.48 41.94
CA LEU A 251 -4.80 11.42 40.95
C LEU A 251 -5.96 11.80 40.01
N ARG A 252 -6.97 12.52 40.54
CA ARG A 252 -8.10 12.97 39.71
C ARG A 252 -7.68 14.00 38.67
N ALA A 253 -6.81 14.93 39.03
CA ALA A 253 -6.29 15.93 38.10
C ALA A 253 -5.31 15.34 37.09
N ALA A 254 -4.64 14.25 37.43
CA ALA A 254 -3.74 13.55 36.51
C ALA A 254 -4.46 12.70 35.45
N ILE A 255 -5.57 12.04 35.85
CA ILE A 255 -6.29 11.10 34.95
C ILE A 255 -7.29 11.82 34.04
N LEU A 256 -7.96 12.88 34.56
CA LEU A 256 -9.05 13.56 33.86
C LEU A 256 -8.66 14.02 32.41
N PRO A 257 -7.50 14.63 32.17
CA PRO A 257 -7.10 15.02 30.81
C PRO A 257 -6.94 13.85 29.86
N ASN A 258 -6.46 12.69 30.33
CA ASN A 258 -6.30 11.49 29.49
C ASN A 258 -7.61 10.76 29.16
N VAL A 259 -8.70 11.08 29.89
CA VAL A 259 -10.04 10.54 29.58
C VAL A 259 -10.74 11.39 28.50
N VAL A 260 -10.28 12.63 28.29
CA VAL A 260 -10.87 13.60 27.37
C VAL A 260 -10.15 13.57 26.00
N VAL A 261 -8.92 13.09 25.96
CA VAL A 261 -8.12 12.87 24.75
C VAL A 261 -8.29 11.44 24.25
#